data_8f6ad1d82621d022511122dcb7d1afac
#
_entry.id   8f6ad1d82621d022511122dcb7d1afac
#
_cell.length_a   1.000
_cell.length_b   1.000
_cell.length_c   1.000
_cell.angle_alpha   90.00
_cell.angle_beta   90.00
_cell.angle_gamma   90.00
#
_symmetry.space_group_name_H-M   'P 1'
#
loop_
_entity.id
_entity.type
_entity.pdbx_description
1 polymer ?
#
loop_
_entity_poly.entity_id
_entity_poly.type
_entity_poly.pdbx_seq_one_letter_code
_entity_poly.pdbx_strand_id
1 'polypeptide(L)'
;MEELYKKTLDRLKAELKKQLPEIEANGDWLWHHPEAGFKETETQKYCLEVLKNHGFEACTWPDVTGFTCTYDTGRPGPCVMIMGEMDSLICYSHPDCNPETGAAHACGHSIQVATAMGAFITLTESGVLENFGGKVMLAGVPAEECLEIEWRTREIQKGRLHYLCGKAELLYRGAFDGVDIVISMHAGLGNDGTITILGSHNGFISKNVTFQGRSAHAAADPENGINALYMANTALTALNSLRETFKDSDTVRVHPIITKGGTVVNAIPEEVCVECLCRAGKTETVLDVSKKFDQAMGAGAYAFGGKALVRTQPGYLPYRPLPELDQAAVQTADDILGKGRVNNGGHNCGSTDLGDLNEVIPGIQVFVNYMYGDHHGADYRIADRKIYETASLFLAAMACRLLDDGGALAKKVKAAHKPLFASAEDYCAYVKSLETEQILP
;
A
#
# COMPACT_ATOMS: atom_id res chain seq x y z
N MET A 1 6.30 28.94 21.59
CA MET A 1 6.09 27.75 20.73
C MET A 1 7.08 26.62 21.09
N GLU A 2 8.39 26.81 21.01
CA GLU A 2 9.37 25.76 21.30
C GLU A 2 9.26 25.15 22.72
N GLU A 3 9.02 25.94 23.74
CA GLU A 3 8.83 25.45 25.12
C GLU A 3 7.53 24.66 25.31
N LEU A 4 6.44 25.06 24.64
CA LEU A 4 5.16 24.32 24.67
C LEU A 4 5.29 22.98 23.97
N TYR A 5 5.91 22.96 22.80
CA TYR A 5 6.14 21.72 22.05
C TYR A 5 7.05 20.75 22.82
N LYS A 6 8.08 21.24 23.49
CA LYS A 6 8.93 20.41 24.36
C LYS A 6 8.14 19.78 25.51
N LYS A 7 7.28 20.54 26.19
CA LYS A 7 6.40 20.03 27.26
C LYS A 7 5.42 18.98 26.69
N THR A 8 4.93 19.18 25.47
CA THR A 8 4.08 18.20 24.76
C THR A 8 4.84 16.89 24.54
N LEU A 9 6.07 16.94 24.02
CA LEU A 9 6.91 15.75 23.84
C LEU A 9 7.19 15.01 25.15
N ASP A 10 7.48 15.74 26.24
CA ASP A 10 7.73 15.11 27.54
C ASP A 10 6.49 14.38 28.07
N ARG A 11 5.29 14.94 27.88
CA ARG A 11 4.01 14.28 28.23
C ARG A 11 3.74 13.07 27.36
N LEU A 12 3.98 13.16 26.03
CA LEU A 12 3.84 12.02 25.12
C LEU A 12 4.78 10.88 25.52
N LYS A 13 6.05 11.17 25.79
CA LYS A 13 7.04 10.17 26.24
C LYS A 13 6.62 9.50 27.55
N ALA A 14 6.12 10.28 28.51
CA ALA A 14 5.67 9.75 29.79
C ALA A 14 4.47 8.83 29.65
N GLU A 15 3.50 9.17 28.77
CA GLU A 15 2.33 8.35 28.52
C GLU A 15 2.69 7.11 27.70
N LEU A 16 3.44 7.28 26.61
CA LEU A 16 3.90 6.18 25.78
C LEU A 16 4.63 5.10 26.57
N LYS A 17 5.46 5.50 27.54
CA LYS A 17 6.17 4.55 28.43
C LYS A 17 5.21 3.65 29.21
N LYS A 18 3.99 4.11 29.55
CA LYS A 18 2.98 3.31 30.24
C LYS A 18 2.30 2.37 29.24
N GLN A 19 2.07 2.84 28.01
CA GLN A 19 1.39 2.11 26.95
C GLN A 19 2.30 1.09 26.23
N LEU A 20 3.62 1.25 26.31
CA LEU A 20 4.57 0.45 25.52
C LEU A 20 4.41 -1.06 25.69
N PRO A 21 4.18 -1.62 26.89
CA PRO A 21 3.95 -3.06 27.03
C PRO A 21 2.73 -3.57 26.27
N GLU A 22 1.66 -2.77 26.20
CA GLU A 22 0.45 -3.11 25.44
C GLU A 22 0.69 -2.97 23.93
N ILE A 23 1.37 -1.91 23.48
CA ILE A 23 1.74 -1.72 22.06
C ILE A 23 2.56 -2.89 21.56
N GLU A 24 3.55 -3.34 22.34
CA GLU A 24 4.36 -4.52 22.02
C GLU A 24 3.54 -5.80 21.98
N ALA A 25 2.64 -5.99 22.94
CA ALA A 25 1.76 -7.16 22.97
C ALA A 25 0.78 -7.17 21.77
N ASN A 26 0.26 -6.01 21.39
CA ASN A 26 -0.58 -5.86 20.19
C ASN A 26 0.22 -6.22 18.92
N GLY A 27 1.47 -5.74 18.80
CA GLY A 27 2.34 -6.08 17.69
C GLY A 27 2.65 -7.58 17.61
N ASP A 28 2.92 -8.21 18.75
CA ASP A 28 3.16 -9.66 18.83
C ASP A 28 1.92 -10.46 18.45
N TRP A 29 0.75 -10.06 18.93
CA TRP A 29 -0.50 -10.73 18.55
C TRP A 29 -0.74 -10.64 17.04
N LEU A 30 -0.68 -9.43 16.48
CA LEU A 30 -0.85 -9.20 15.05
C LEU A 30 0.16 -10.00 14.21
N TRP A 31 1.44 -10.02 14.62
CA TRP A 31 2.49 -10.77 13.93
C TRP A 31 2.15 -12.26 13.78
N HIS A 32 1.52 -12.87 14.79
CA HIS A 32 1.20 -14.30 14.82
C HIS A 32 -0.20 -14.61 14.27
N HIS A 33 -0.98 -13.59 13.84
CA HIS A 33 -2.30 -13.76 13.24
C HIS A 33 -2.37 -13.08 11.84
N PRO A 34 -1.47 -13.47 10.91
CA PRO A 34 -1.42 -12.85 9.60
C PRO A 34 -2.62 -13.24 8.74
N GLU A 35 -3.23 -12.25 8.09
CA GLU A 35 -4.35 -12.41 7.16
C GLU A 35 -4.09 -11.65 5.87
N ALA A 36 -4.46 -12.22 4.72
CA ALA A 36 -4.31 -11.59 3.43
C ALA A 36 -5.34 -10.46 3.23
N GLY A 37 -5.03 -9.54 2.32
CA GLY A 37 -5.85 -8.35 2.08
C GLY A 37 -7.30 -8.63 1.73
N PHE A 38 -8.21 -7.81 2.28
CA PHE A 38 -9.66 -7.94 2.30
C PHE A 38 -10.20 -9.19 3.04
N LYS A 39 -9.36 -9.85 3.80
CA LYS A 39 -9.69 -11.01 4.64
C LYS A 39 -9.25 -10.84 6.09
N GLU A 40 -8.85 -9.63 6.49
CA GLU A 40 -8.28 -9.27 7.80
C GLU A 40 -9.37 -9.19 8.89
N THR A 41 -10.16 -10.26 9.00
CA THR A 41 -11.35 -10.29 9.87
C THR A 41 -10.99 -10.39 11.35
N GLU A 42 -10.06 -11.25 11.73
CA GLU A 42 -9.61 -11.38 13.11
C GLU A 42 -8.69 -10.21 13.50
N THR A 43 -7.86 -9.73 12.57
CA THR A 43 -7.05 -8.51 12.73
C THR A 43 -7.94 -7.31 13.05
N GLN A 44 -8.97 -7.05 12.25
CA GLN A 44 -9.93 -5.98 12.49
C GLN A 44 -10.62 -6.12 13.85
N LYS A 45 -11.15 -7.30 14.13
CA LYS A 45 -11.84 -7.58 15.39
C LYS A 45 -10.96 -7.31 16.61
N TYR A 46 -9.69 -7.75 16.54
CA TYR A 46 -8.71 -7.51 17.59
C TYR A 46 -8.46 -6.00 17.79
N CYS A 47 -8.20 -5.26 16.71
CA CYS A 47 -8.00 -3.81 16.78
C CYS A 47 -9.20 -3.08 17.39
N LEU A 48 -10.42 -3.47 16.99
CA LEU A 48 -11.66 -2.89 17.55
C LEU A 48 -11.83 -3.19 19.05
N GLU A 49 -11.42 -4.38 19.51
CA GLU A 49 -11.45 -4.74 20.93
C GLU A 49 -10.45 -3.91 21.74
N VAL A 50 -9.23 -3.73 21.23
CA VAL A 50 -8.22 -2.84 21.85
C VAL A 50 -8.77 -1.43 21.97
N LEU A 51 -9.28 -0.84 20.91
CA LEU A 51 -9.85 0.52 20.92
C LEU A 51 -11.01 0.64 21.91
N LYS A 52 -11.88 -0.36 21.95
CA LYS A 52 -13.02 -0.40 22.90
C LYS A 52 -12.56 -0.42 24.36
N ASN A 53 -11.48 -1.14 24.68
CA ASN A 53 -10.91 -1.17 26.02
C ASN A 53 -10.40 0.20 26.47
N HIS A 54 -10.00 1.06 25.53
CA HIS A 54 -9.65 2.47 25.76
C HIS A 54 -10.84 3.43 25.60
N GLY A 55 -12.07 2.91 25.52
CA GLY A 55 -13.29 3.73 25.48
C GLY A 55 -13.62 4.34 24.12
N PHE A 56 -13.04 3.83 23.04
CA PHE A 56 -13.31 4.30 21.69
C PHE A 56 -14.23 3.36 20.92
N GLU A 57 -15.13 3.96 20.15
CA GLU A 57 -15.92 3.27 19.13
C GLU A 57 -15.38 3.61 17.74
N ALA A 58 -15.17 2.59 16.92
CA ALA A 58 -14.69 2.74 15.56
C ALA A 58 -15.81 2.50 14.55
N CYS A 59 -15.74 3.21 13.43
CA CYS A 59 -16.58 2.98 12.26
C CYS A 59 -15.98 1.89 11.39
N THR A 60 -16.84 1.01 10.86
CA THR A 60 -16.47 -0.11 9.95
C THR A 60 -17.45 -0.17 8.78
N TRP A 61 -17.14 -0.98 7.78
CA TRP A 61 -17.97 -1.26 6.62
C TRP A 61 -18.42 -2.73 6.63
N PRO A 62 -19.69 -3.05 6.28
CA PRO A 62 -20.20 -4.42 6.38
C PRO A 62 -19.53 -5.42 5.42
N ASP A 63 -19.05 -4.94 4.26
CA ASP A 63 -18.63 -5.81 3.16
C ASP A 63 -17.12 -5.84 2.94
N VAL A 64 -16.37 -5.01 3.68
CA VAL A 64 -14.92 -4.89 3.56
C VAL A 64 -14.30 -4.70 4.93
N THR A 65 -13.13 -5.29 5.12
CA THR A 65 -12.31 -5.05 6.30
C THR A 65 -11.73 -3.63 6.29
N GLY A 66 -11.48 -3.09 7.47
CA GLY A 66 -11.00 -1.73 7.69
C GLY A 66 -11.83 -1.01 8.74
N PHE A 67 -11.24 -0.03 9.37
CA PHE A 67 -11.92 0.78 10.38
C PHE A 67 -11.35 2.20 10.44
N THR A 68 -12.15 3.11 10.95
CA THR A 68 -11.70 4.45 11.37
C THR A 68 -12.20 4.75 12.79
N CYS A 69 -11.40 5.49 13.56
CA CYS A 69 -11.73 5.93 14.90
C CYS A 69 -11.31 7.38 15.05
N THR A 70 -12.18 8.25 15.59
CA THR A 70 -11.94 9.70 15.63
C THR A 70 -11.98 10.23 17.05
N TYR A 71 -10.97 10.99 17.43
CA TYR A 71 -10.97 11.88 18.60
C TYR A 71 -11.16 13.32 18.13
N ASP A 72 -12.24 13.97 18.58
CA ASP A 72 -12.54 15.38 18.30
C ASP A 72 -12.25 16.22 19.52
N THR A 73 -11.39 17.22 19.37
CA THR A 73 -11.07 18.15 20.49
C THR A 73 -12.22 19.12 20.81
N GLY A 74 -13.27 19.13 20.00
CA GLY A 74 -14.39 20.09 20.11
C GLY A 74 -14.04 21.51 19.71
N ARG A 75 -12.86 21.74 19.16
CA ARG A 75 -12.37 23.06 18.73
C ARG A 75 -12.00 23.06 17.26
N PRO A 76 -12.16 24.19 16.54
CA PRO A 76 -11.79 24.27 15.13
C PRO A 76 -10.30 23.97 14.90
N GLY A 77 -10.00 23.22 13.86
CA GLY A 77 -8.64 22.85 13.46
C GLY A 77 -8.65 21.76 12.38
N PRO A 78 -7.47 21.33 11.91
CA PRO A 78 -7.37 20.28 10.90
C PRO A 78 -7.72 18.90 11.46
N CYS A 79 -8.09 18.00 10.55
CA CYS A 79 -8.19 16.56 10.81
C CYS A 79 -6.91 15.86 10.34
N VAL A 80 -6.13 15.33 11.28
CA VAL A 80 -4.92 14.56 11.01
C VAL A 80 -5.21 13.08 11.21
N MET A 81 -5.03 12.26 10.16
CA MET A 81 -5.22 10.83 10.23
C MET A 81 -3.88 10.12 10.44
N ILE A 82 -3.82 9.24 11.44
CA ILE A 82 -2.76 8.25 11.65
C ILE A 82 -3.24 6.95 11.03
N MET A 83 -2.48 6.39 10.09
CA MET A 83 -2.91 5.25 9.30
C MET A 83 -1.94 4.08 9.48
N GLY A 84 -2.50 2.87 9.64
CA GLY A 84 -1.79 1.59 9.61
C GLY A 84 -2.44 0.60 8.65
N GLU A 85 -1.64 -0.19 7.96
CA GLU A 85 -2.05 -1.24 7.03
C GLU A 85 -2.21 -2.56 7.78
N MET A 86 -3.30 -3.30 7.52
CA MET A 86 -3.67 -4.47 8.35
C MET A 86 -3.30 -5.80 7.73
N ASP A 87 -3.08 -5.83 6.42
CA ASP A 87 -2.88 -7.08 5.68
C ASP A 87 -1.46 -7.65 5.81
N SER A 88 -1.31 -8.86 5.32
CA SER A 88 -0.06 -9.60 5.26
C SER A 88 0.20 -10.13 3.85
N LEU A 89 1.44 -10.56 3.63
CA LEU A 89 1.85 -11.24 2.39
C LEU A 89 1.46 -12.72 2.38
N ILE A 90 1.62 -13.35 1.21
CA ILE A 90 1.66 -14.81 1.04
C ILE A 90 3.12 -15.23 0.89
N CYS A 91 3.69 -15.82 1.95
CA CYS A 91 5.09 -16.24 1.99
C CYS A 91 5.25 -17.58 2.74
N TYR A 92 5.01 -18.69 2.05
CA TYR A 92 5.08 -20.06 2.65
C TYR A 92 6.46 -20.42 3.21
N SER A 93 7.52 -19.75 2.78
CA SER A 93 8.87 -19.96 3.28
C SER A 93 9.16 -19.23 4.60
N HIS A 94 8.29 -18.30 5.03
CA HIS A 94 8.47 -17.59 6.28
C HIS A 94 8.15 -18.52 7.48
N PRO A 95 9.01 -18.57 8.53
CA PRO A 95 8.81 -19.49 9.65
C PRO A 95 7.52 -19.27 10.43
N ASP A 96 7.05 -18.03 10.49
CA ASP A 96 5.82 -17.63 11.20
C ASP A 96 4.61 -17.52 10.25
N CYS A 97 4.65 -18.14 9.05
CA CYS A 97 3.50 -18.10 8.17
C CYS A 97 2.36 -18.98 8.70
N ASN A 98 1.13 -18.58 8.38
CA ASN A 98 -0.02 -19.46 8.54
C ASN A 98 0.14 -20.65 7.58
N PRO A 99 0.21 -21.90 8.07
CA PRO A 99 0.52 -23.07 7.22
C PRO A 99 -0.58 -23.39 6.20
N GLU A 100 -1.81 -22.96 6.44
CA GLU A 100 -2.95 -23.20 5.54
C GLU A 100 -3.00 -22.17 4.41
N THR A 101 -2.74 -20.90 4.71
CA THR A 101 -2.91 -19.79 3.77
C THR A 101 -1.60 -19.26 3.21
N GLY A 102 -0.46 -19.54 3.88
CA GLY A 102 0.84 -18.94 3.60
C GLY A 102 0.96 -17.48 4.04
N ALA A 103 -0.07 -16.93 4.69
CA ALA A 103 -0.05 -15.55 5.17
C ALA A 103 1.09 -15.33 6.16
N ALA A 104 1.85 -14.24 6.03
CA ALA A 104 2.97 -13.88 6.91
C ALA A 104 3.21 -12.36 6.91
N HIS A 105 3.48 -11.77 8.08
CA HIS A 105 3.78 -10.34 8.19
C HIS A 105 5.23 -10.00 7.75
N ALA A 106 5.62 -10.48 6.56
CA ALA A 106 6.95 -10.24 5.99
C ALA A 106 7.11 -8.86 5.29
N CYS A 107 6.15 -7.93 5.52
CA CYS A 107 6.24 -6.51 5.17
C CYS A 107 6.19 -5.59 6.41
N GLY A 108 5.81 -6.11 7.58
CA GLY A 108 5.82 -5.35 8.83
C GLY A 108 4.56 -4.54 9.12
N HIS A 109 3.44 -4.81 8.44
CA HIS A 109 2.16 -4.12 8.66
C HIS A 109 1.60 -4.36 10.07
N SER A 110 1.86 -5.51 10.71
CA SER A 110 1.53 -5.76 12.12
C SER A 110 2.11 -4.69 13.05
N ILE A 111 3.37 -4.30 12.83
CA ILE A 111 4.05 -3.24 13.59
C ILE A 111 3.42 -1.89 13.28
N GLN A 112 3.10 -1.66 12.01
CA GLN A 112 2.48 -0.42 11.55
C GLN A 112 1.13 -0.18 12.24
N VAL A 113 0.25 -1.17 12.27
CA VAL A 113 -1.05 -1.08 12.96
C VAL A 113 -0.88 -0.91 14.46
N ALA A 114 -0.01 -1.72 15.10
CA ALA A 114 0.23 -1.63 16.54
C ALA A 114 0.74 -0.25 16.95
N THR A 115 1.68 0.33 16.19
CA THR A 115 2.24 1.66 16.48
C THR A 115 1.30 2.79 16.14
N ALA A 116 0.45 2.65 15.11
CA ALA A 116 -0.61 3.61 14.79
C ALA A 116 -1.66 3.68 15.92
N MET A 117 -2.14 2.51 16.40
CA MET A 117 -3.03 2.44 17.57
C MET A 117 -2.35 3.01 18.82
N GLY A 118 -1.09 2.63 19.07
CA GLY A 118 -0.32 3.12 20.20
C GLY A 118 -0.13 4.64 20.17
N ALA A 119 0.13 5.23 19.02
CA ALA A 119 0.23 6.68 18.85
C ALA A 119 -1.12 7.37 19.12
N PHE A 120 -2.22 6.83 18.61
CA PHE A 120 -3.56 7.36 18.82
C PHE A 120 -3.96 7.33 20.30
N ILE A 121 -3.78 6.19 20.98
CA ILE A 121 -4.07 6.03 22.40
C ILE A 121 -3.18 6.95 23.23
N THR A 122 -1.87 6.99 22.96
CA THR A 122 -0.94 7.90 23.64
C THR A 122 -1.36 9.38 23.52
N LEU A 123 -1.77 9.80 22.32
CA LEU A 123 -2.25 11.18 22.11
C LEU A 123 -3.47 11.51 22.95
N THR A 124 -4.45 10.62 22.95
CA THR A 124 -5.75 10.85 23.59
C THR A 124 -5.67 10.76 25.11
N GLU A 125 -4.85 9.87 25.67
CA GLU A 125 -4.73 9.66 27.11
C GLU A 125 -3.69 10.57 27.79
N SER A 126 -2.70 11.10 27.05
CA SER A 126 -1.70 12.02 27.61
C SER A 126 -2.27 13.39 28.04
N GLY A 127 -3.47 13.73 27.59
CA GLY A 127 -4.08 15.05 27.78
C GLY A 127 -3.41 16.17 26.96
N VAL A 128 -2.48 15.86 26.05
CA VAL A 128 -1.83 16.91 25.21
C VAL A 128 -2.80 17.56 24.25
N LEU A 129 -3.83 16.81 23.79
CA LEU A 129 -4.83 17.31 22.85
C LEU A 129 -5.72 18.43 23.43
N GLU A 130 -5.73 18.61 24.75
CA GLU A 130 -6.37 19.77 25.40
C GLU A 130 -5.78 21.12 24.93
N ASN A 131 -4.57 21.14 24.41
CA ASN A 131 -3.90 22.34 23.93
C ASN A 131 -4.13 22.63 22.45
N PHE A 132 -4.71 21.69 21.69
CA PHE A 132 -4.87 21.78 20.23
C PHE A 132 -6.33 21.86 19.83
N GLY A 133 -6.58 22.42 18.64
CA GLY A 133 -7.87 22.33 17.95
C GLY A 133 -7.79 21.33 16.81
N GLY A 134 -8.95 20.83 16.37
CA GLY A 134 -9.04 19.87 15.28
C GLY A 134 -9.31 18.46 15.75
N LYS A 135 -9.00 17.49 14.89
CA LYS A 135 -9.28 16.07 15.11
C LYS A 135 -8.05 15.23 14.89
N VAL A 136 -7.94 14.13 15.64
CA VAL A 136 -7.03 13.02 15.34
C VAL A 136 -7.87 11.83 14.97
N MET A 137 -7.58 11.24 13.83
CA MET A 137 -8.26 10.06 13.33
C MET A 137 -7.26 8.91 13.22
N LEU A 138 -7.66 7.72 13.63
CA LEU A 138 -6.93 6.49 13.39
C LEU A 138 -7.64 5.74 12.25
N ALA A 139 -6.88 5.17 11.33
CA ALA A 139 -7.40 4.24 10.33
C ALA A 139 -6.60 2.94 10.30
N GLY A 140 -7.31 1.81 10.33
CA GLY A 140 -6.79 0.50 9.92
C GLY A 140 -7.24 0.24 8.48
N VAL A 141 -6.28 0.22 7.56
CA VAL A 141 -6.54 0.08 6.12
C VAL A 141 -6.27 -1.34 5.68
N PRO A 142 -7.19 -2.01 4.95
CA PRO A 142 -6.97 -3.35 4.42
C PRO A 142 -6.14 -3.33 3.15
N ALA A 143 -5.64 -4.49 2.73
CA ALA A 143 -5.26 -4.83 1.36
C ALA A 143 -4.32 -3.84 0.67
N GLU A 144 -3.25 -3.39 1.38
CA GLU A 144 -2.18 -2.62 0.74
C GLU A 144 -1.46 -3.46 -0.31
N GLU A 145 -1.18 -4.72 0.01
CA GLU A 145 -0.55 -5.66 -0.90
C GLU A 145 -1.54 -6.10 -1.99
N CYS A 146 -1.25 -5.75 -3.23
CA CYS A 146 -2.09 -6.09 -4.37
C CYS A 146 -1.89 -7.56 -4.79
N LEU A 147 -2.33 -8.48 -3.95
CA LEU A 147 -2.25 -9.92 -4.12
C LEU A 147 -3.58 -10.51 -4.59
N GLU A 148 -3.59 -11.80 -4.96
CA GLU A 148 -4.80 -12.56 -5.32
C GLU A 148 -5.70 -11.83 -6.34
N ILE A 149 -5.10 -11.21 -7.37
CA ILE A 149 -5.77 -10.32 -8.33
C ILE A 149 -6.98 -10.99 -8.98
N GLU A 150 -6.89 -12.28 -9.31
CA GLU A 150 -8.02 -13.03 -9.91
C GLU A 150 -9.20 -13.15 -8.94
N TRP A 151 -8.95 -13.39 -7.63
CA TRP A 151 -10.00 -13.44 -6.62
C TRP A 151 -10.64 -12.06 -6.45
N ARG A 152 -9.83 -11.00 -6.30
CA ARG A 152 -10.31 -9.61 -6.18
C ARG A 152 -11.13 -9.20 -7.39
N THR A 153 -10.68 -9.56 -8.60
CA THR A 153 -11.43 -9.32 -9.85
C THR A 153 -12.81 -9.97 -9.82
N ARG A 154 -12.91 -11.23 -9.34
CA ARG A 154 -14.21 -11.90 -9.16
C ARG A 154 -15.10 -11.20 -8.14
N GLU A 155 -14.53 -10.67 -7.05
CA GLU A 155 -15.29 -9.93 -6.04
C GLU A 155 -15.78 -8.57 -6.57
N ILE A 156 -14.96 -7.90 -7.40
CA ILE A 156 -15.37 -6.68 -8.13
C ILE A 156 -16.53 -6.98 -9.09
N GLN A 157 -16.44 -8.06 -9.87
CA GLN A 157 -17.52 -8.48 -10.77
C GLN A 157 -18.83 -8.81 -10.05
N LYS A 158 -18.76 -9.27 -8.80
CA LYS A 158 -19.91 -9.53 -7.92
C LYS A 158 -20.44 -8.27 -7.21
N GLY A 159 -19.76 -7.14 -7.36
CA GLY A 159 -20.11 -5.87 -6.70
C GLY A 159 -19.82 -5.84 -5.20
N ARG A 160 -18.96 -6.73 -4.67
CA ARG A 160 -18.54 -6.73 -3.26
C ARG A 160 -17.33 -5.83 -3.03
N LEU A 161 -16.44 -5.75 -4.01
CA LEU A 161 -15.34 -4.79 -4.07
C LEU A 161 -15.53 -3.88 -5.27
N HIS A 162 -14.87 -2.72 -5.24
CA HIS A 162 -14.83 -1.75 -6.35
C HIS A 162 -13.43 -1.59 -6.91
N TYR A 163 -12.41 -1.78 -6.05
CA TYR A 163 -11.00 -1.61 -6.38
C TYR A 163 -10.16 -2.81 -5.91
N LEU A 164 -8.98 -2.97 -6.52
CA LEU A 164 -8.04 -4.04 -6.16
C LEU A 164 -7.36 -3.80 -4.81
N CYS A 165 -7.30 -2.55 -4.33
CA CYS A 165 -6.45 -2.13 -3.21
C CYS A 165 -7.22 -1.33 -2.18
N GLY A 166 -6.77 -1.42 -0.93
CA GLY A 166 -7.55 -0.97 0.21
C GLY A 166 -7.75 0.53 0.30
N LYS A 167 -6.72 1.36 0.03
CA LYS A 167 -6.89 2.82 0.12
C LYS A 167 -7.85 3.35 -0.96
N ALA A 168 -7.80 2.78 -2.18
CA ALA A 168 -8.75 3.11 -3.23
C ALA A 168 -10.18 2.67 -2.87
N GLU A 169 -10.36 1.48 -2.32
CA GLU A 169 -11.66 0.98 -1.84
C GLU A 169 -12.21 1.85 -0.70
N LEU A 170 -11.36 2.24 0.26
CA LEU A 170 -11.78 3.09 1.37
C LEU A 170 -12.02 4.55 0.96
N LEU A 171 -11.29 5.09 -0.04
CA LEU A 171 -11.61 6.38 -0.67
C LEU A 171 -13.02 6.37 -1.25
N TYR A 172 -13.35 5.32 -2.01
CA TYR A 172 -14.69 5.13 -2.57
C TYR A 172 -15.78 5.07 -1.50
N ARG A 173 -15.47 4.49 -0.33
CA ARG A 173 -16.42 4.33 0.78
C ARG A 173 -16.50 5.54 1.71
N GLY A 174 -15.78 6.62 1.44
CA GLY A 174 -15.80 7.84 2.23
C GLY A 174 -15.02 7.78 3.55
N ALA A 175 -14.14 6.78 3.73
CA ALA A 175 -13.34 6.64 4.95
C ALA A 175 -12.42 7.84 5.24
N PHE A 176 -12.08 8.57 4.21
CA PHE A 176 -11.18 9.72 4.27
C PHE A 176 -11.91 11.08 4.21
N ASP A 177 -13.24 11.08 4.29
CA ASP A 177 -14.02 12.31 4.22
C ASP A 177 -13.69 13.24 5.39
N GLY A 178 -13.34 14.49 5.05
CA GLY A 178 -12.97 15.50 6.03
C GLY A 178 -11.56 15.36 6.61
N VAL A 179 -10.74 14.40 6.14
CA VAL A 179 -9.32 14.30 6.49
C VAL A 179 -8.52 15.36 5.74
N ASP A 180 -7.65 16.08 6.46
CA ASP A 180 -6.80 17.11 5.88
C ASP A 180 -5.40 16.61 5.53
N ILE A 181 -4.84 15.70 6.36
CA ILE A 181 -3.50 15.15 6.17
C ILE A 181 -3.47 13.71 6.72
N VAL A 182 -2.79 12.83 6.00
CA VAL A 182 -2.51 11.46 6.43
C VAL A 182 -1.05 11.29 6.79
N ILE A 183 -0.78 10.70 7.94
CA ILE A 183 0.57 10.32 8.38
C ILE A 183 0.63 8.83 8.65
N SER A 184 1.68 8.19 8.19
CA SER A 184 1.93 6.77 8.36
C SER A 184 3.40 6.49 8.59
N MET A 185 3.72 5.32 9.12
CA MET A 185 5.07 4.78 9.17
C MET A 185 5.11 3.38 8.56
N HIS A 186 6.26 2.95 8.13
CA HIS A 186 6.52 1.58 7.71
C HIS A 186 7.72 1.01 8.46
N ALA A 187 7.73 -0.30 8.69
CA ALA A 187 8.85 -0.99 9.32
C ALA A 187 10.02 -1.07 8.33
N GLY A 188 11.09 -0.32 8.59
CA GLY A 188 12.25 -0.18 7.73
C GLY A 188 13.40 -1.10 8.09
N LEU A 189 14.16 -1.52 7.06
CA LEU A 189 15.35 -2.35 7.23
C LEU A 189 16.48 -1.59 7.91
N GLY A 190 17.22 -2.28 8.78
CA GLY A 190 18.34 -1.74 9.56
C GLY A 190 18.13 -1.95 11.05
N ASN A 191 19.14 -1.64 11.84
CA ASN A 191 19.10 -1.70 13.31
C ASN A 191 19.84 -0.51 13.93
N ASP A 192 19.80 0.62 13.26
CA ASP A 192 20.47 1.85 13.68
C ASP A 192 19.52 2.87 14.32
N GLY A 193 18.22 2.60 14.31
CA GLY A 193 17.17 3.45 14.86
C GLY A 193 17.03 4.77 14.12
N THR A 194 17.38 4.82 12.87
CA THR A 194 17.16 6.01 12.02
C THR A 194 15.72 6.02 11.48
N ILE A 195 15.27 7.20 11.07
CA ILE A 195 14.05 7.37 10.30
C ILE A 195 14.44 7.72 8.87
N THR A 196 13.89 6.97 7.90
CA THR A 196 14.07 7.27 6.48
C THR A 196 12.83 7.95 5.95
N ILE A 197 12.98 9.18 5.43
CA ILE A 197 11.90 9.89 4.74
C ILE A 197 11.73 9.23 3.36
N LEU A 198 10.51 8.82 3.07
CA LEU A 198 10.20 8.16 1.82
C LEU A 198 10.33 9.15 0.65
N GLY A 199 11.08 8.76 -0.36
CA GLY A 199 11.09 9.47 -1.63
C GLY A 199 9.90 9.07 -2.52
N SER A 200 9.99 9.38 -3.82
CA SER A 200 8.94 8.98 -4.76
C SER A 200 8.93 7.46 -5.02
N HIS A 201 7.76 6.91 -5.36
CA HIS A 201 7.58 5.51 -5.70
C HIS A 201 6.92 5.34 -7.07
N ASN A 202 7.16 4.19 -7.70
CA ASN A 202 6.45 3.80 -8.92
C ASN A 202 4.96 3.56 -8.63
N GLY A 203 4.12 3.93 -9.60
CA GLY A 203 2.78 3.38 -9.73
C GLY A 203 2.78 2.16 -10.66
N PHE A 204 1.62 1.51 -10.81
CA PHE A 204 1.47 0.41 -11.74
C PHE A 204 0.04 0.20 -12.25
N ILE A 205 -0.04 -0.50 -13.37
CA ILE A 205 -1.27 -1.11 -13.91
C ILE A 205 -1.09 -2.61 -13.95
N SER A 206 -2.10 -3.35 -13.55
CA SER A 206 -2.18 -4.81 -13.63
C SER A 206 -2.70 -5.27 -14.99
N LYS A 207 -2.13 -6.34 -15.50
CA LYS A 207 -2.50 -6.97 -16.76
C LYS A 207 -2.73 -8.45 -16.55
N ASN A 208 -3.92 -8.93 -16.99
CA ASN A 208 -4.24 -10.33 -17.09
C ASN A 208 -4.51 -10.67 -18.55
N VAL A 209 -3.79 -11.64 -19.10
CA VAL A 209 -3.88 -12.03 -20.50
C VAL A 209 -4.26 -13.50 -20.61
N THR A 210 -5.27 -13.81 -21.41
CA THR A 210 -5.60 -15.18 -21.79
C THR A 210 -5.38 -15.33 -23.28
N PHE A 211 -4.35 -16.08 -23.65
CA PHE A 211 -4.12 -16.50 -25.03
C PHE A 211 -5.07 -17.66 -25.37
N GLN A 212 -5.80 -17.50 -26.44
CA GLN A 212 -6.78 -18.47 -26.92
C GLN A 212 -6.36 -19.05 -28.28
N GLY A 213 -6.03 -20.32 -28.27
CA GLY A 213 -5.63 -21.09 -29.41
C GLY A 213 -6.64 -22.18 -29.76
N ARG A 214 -6.13 -23.32 -30.26
CA ARG A 214 -6.91 -24.50 -30.58
C ARG A 214 -6.09 -25.75 -30.26
N SER A 215 -6.65 -26.65 -29.47
CA SER A 215 -6.01 -27.94 -29.16
C SER A 215 -5.95 -28.85 -30.37
N ALA A 216 -4.89 -29.65 -30.46
CA ALA A 216 -4.70 -30.74 -31.40
C ALA A 216 -3.70 -31.75 -30.82
N HIS A 217 -3.62 -32.95 -31.38
CA HIS A 217 -2.62 -33.92 -30.96
C HIS A 217 -1.22 -33.43 -31.37
N ALA A 218 -0.34 -33.21 -30.41
CA ALA A 218 0.94 -32.53 -30.66
C ALA A 218 1.88 -33.27 -31.64
N ALA A 219 1.72 -34.60 -31.82
CA ALA A 219 2.55 -35.39 -32.72
C ALA A 219 1.81 -35.88 -33.96
N ALA A 220 0.51 -36.18 -33.87
CA ALA A 220 -0.24 -36.79 -34.96
C ALA A 220 -1.01 -35.79 -35.85
N ASP A 221 -1.33 -34.60 -35.29
CA ASP A 221 -2.19 -33.62 -35.98
C ASP A 221 -1.80 -32.16 -35.61
N PRO A 222 -0.50 -31.83 -35.56
CA PRO A 222 -0.04 -30.51 -35.08
C PRO A 222 -0.46 -29.36 -36.00
N GLU A 223 -0.65 -29.59 -37.30
CA GLU A 223 -1.06 -28.61 -38.30
C GLU A 223 -2.46 -28.05 -38.08
N ASN A 224 -3.31 -28.78 -37.38
CA ASN A 224 -4.65 -28.33 -36.99
C ASN A 224 -4.71 -27.62 -35.65
N GLY A 225 -3.58 -27.53 -34.93
CA GLY A 225 -3.47 -26.80 -33.66
C GLY A 225 -3.15 -25.34 -33.84
N ILE A 226 -3.52 -24.55 -32.84
CA ILE A 226 -3.06 -23.17 -32.65
C ILE A 226 -2.46 -23.10 -31.23
N ASN A 227 -1.13 -22.99 -31.11
CA ASN A 227 -0.43 -23.16 -29.86
C ASN A 227 -0.41 -21.88 -29.05
N ALA A 228 -1.26 -21.80 -27.99
CA ALA A 228 -1.35 -20.66 -27.11
C ALA A 228 -0.04 -20.44 -26.30
N LEU A 229 0.75 -21.49 -26.03
CA LEU A 229 2.03 -21.34 -25.32
C LEU A 229 3.07 -20.63 -26.21
N TYR A 230 3.09 -20.91 -27.48
CA TYR A 230 4.00 -20.24 -28.41
C TYR A 230 3.55 -18.82 -28.71
N MET A 231 2.26 -18.50 -28.65
CA MET A 231 1.78 -17.11 -28.65
C MET A 231 2.35 -16.36 -27.47
N ALA A 232 2.19 -16.89 -26.26
CA ALA A 232 2.71 -16.27 -25.04
C ALA A 232 4.24 -16.09 -25.10
N ASN A 233 4.99 -17.12 -25.52
CA ASN A 233 6.45 -17.02 -25.64
C ASN A 233 6.88 -15.92 -26.63
N THR A 234 6.22 -15.81 -27.77
CA THR A 234 6.49 -14.76 -28.78
C THR A 234 6.13 -13.39 -28.24
N ALA A 235 4.99 -13.25 -27.55
CA ALA A 235 4.57 -12.02 -26.92
C ALA A 235 5.59 -11.56 -25.86
N LEU A 236 6.07 -12.46 -25.00
CA LEU A 236 7.09 -12.15 -24.00
C LEU A 236 8.43 -11.75 -24.64
N THR A 237 8.79 -12.37 -25.76
CA THR A 237 9.99 -12.00 -26.55
C THR A 237 9.84 -10.59 -27.13
N ALA A 238 8.70 -10.27 -27.73
CA ALA A 238 8.39 -8.93 -28.23
C ALA A 238 8.43 -7.88 -27.11
N LEU A 239 7.82 -8.19 -25.95
CA LEU A 239 7.85 -7.32 -24.77
C LEU A 239 9.28 -7.04 -24.29
N ASN A 240 10.12 -8.07 -24.23
CA ASN A 240 11.52 -7.93 -23.84
C ASN A 240 12.30 -7.06 -24.82
N SER A 241 12.01 -7.14 -26.12
CA SER A 241 12.63 -6.28 -27.14
C SER A 241 12.23 -4.81 -27.02
N LEU A 242 11.06 -4.51 -26.45
CA LEU A 242 10.61 -3.15 -26.21
C LEU A 242 11.32 -2.47 -25.01
N ARG A 243 12.02 -3.22 -24.14
CA ARG A 243 12.68 -2.66 -22.95
C ARG A 243 13.70 -1.57 -23.29
N GLU A 244 14.40 -1.66 -24.44
CA GLU A 244 15.34 -0.64 -24.90
C GLU A 244 14.67 0.70 -25.26
N THR A 245 13.35 0.69 -25.43
CA THR A 245 12.57 1.91 -25.71
C THR A 245 12.12 2.66 -24.46
N PHE A 246 12.38 2.13 -23.27
CA PHE A 246 12.05 2.76 -22.00
C PHE A 246 13.17 3.70 -21.56
N LYS A 247 12.80 4.88 -21.07
CA LYS A 247 13.77 5.83 -20.51
C LYS A 247 14.23 5.37 -19.13
N ASP A 248 15.52 5.38 -18.86
CA ASP A 248 16.09 5.01 -17.55
C ASP A 248 15.53 5.89 -16.43
N SER A 249 15.32 7.19 -16.71
CA SER A 249 14.76 8.16 -15.77
C SER A 249 13.33 7.85 -15.32
N ASP A 250 12.59 7.03 -16.05
CA ASP A 250 11.19 6.70 -15.76
C ASP A 250 11.07 5.41 -14.93
N THR A 251 12.19 4.76 -14.60
CA THR A 251 12.31 3.62 -13.69
C THR A 251 11.33 2.48 -14.00
N VAL A 252 11.13 2.21 -15.30
CA VAL A 252 10.15 1.22 -15.78
C VAL A 252 10.50 -0.18 -15.28
N ARG A 253 9.49 -0.91 -14.75
CA ARG A 253 9.58 -2.33 -14.41
C ARG A 253 8.37 -3.05 -14.98
N VAL A 254 8.64 -4.08 -15.80
CA VAL A 254 7.62 -4.96 -16.39
C VAL A 254 8.04 -6.39 -16.09
N HIS A 255 7.26 -7.08 -15.27
CA HIS A 255 7.59 -8.44 -14.82
C HIS A 255 6.38 -9.36 -15.00
N PRO A 256 6.29 -10.07 -16.16
CA PRO A 256 5.24 -11.05 -16.42
C PRO A 256 5.58 -12.42 -15.83
N ILE A 257 4.52 -13.15 -15.43
CA ILE A 257 4.56 -14.58 -15.11
C ILE A 257 3.53 -15.34 -15.94
N ILE A 258 3.81 -16.61 -16.24
CA ILE A 258 2.82 -17.53 -16.83
C ILE A 258 2.16 -18.29 -15.67
N THR A 259 0.87 -18.05 -15.46
CA THR A 259 0.09 -18.70 -14.38
C THR A 259 -0.53 -20.00 -14.83
N LYS A 260 -0.75 -20.19 -16.16
CA LYS A 260 -1.22 -21.43 -16.78
C LYS A 260 -0.52 -21.62 -18.13
N GLY A 261 0.24 -22.69 -18.29
CA GLY A 261 1.07 -22.97 -19.47
C GLY A 261 0.61 -24.16 -20.33
N GLY A 262 -0.54 -24.77 -20.05
CA GLY A 262 -1.03 -25.98 -20.65
C GLY A 262 -1.39 -27.05 -19.64
N THR A 263 -1.87 -28.21 -20.08
CA THR A 263 -2.35 -29.30 -19.20
C THR A 263 -1.61 -30.62 -19.39
N VAL A 264 -1.33 -31.02 -20.62
CA VAL A 264 -0.65 -32.28 -20.94
C VAL A 264 0.31 -32.11 -22.10
N VAL A 265 1.40 -32.88 -22.11
CA VAL A 265 2.52 -32.70 -23.06
C VAL A 265 2.17 -33.17 -24.47
N ASN A 266 1.19 -34.08 -24.64
CA ASN A 266 0.78 -34.67 -25.93
C ASN A 266 -0.36 -33.89 -26.61
N ALA A 267 -0.81 -32.79 -26.05
CA ALA A 267 -1.81 -31.91 -26.66
C ALA A 267 -1.25 -30.47 -26.77
N ILE A 268 -1.51 -29.82 -27.91
CA ILE A 268 -1.21 -28.39 -28.09
C ILE A 268 -2.07 -27.59 -27.14
N PRO A 269 -1.48 -26.71 -26.32
CA PRO A 269 -2.22 -25.86 -25.39
C PRO A 269 -3.17 -24.90 -26.12
N GLU A 270 -4.46 -24.99 -25.83
CA GLU A 270 -5.48 -24.09 -26.36
C GLU A 270 -5.67 -22.84 -25.56
N GLU A 271 -5.17 -22.84 -24.30
CA GLU A 271 -5.26 -21.69 -23.38
C GLU A 271 -3.99 -21.55 -22.56
N VAL A 272 -3.46 -20.32 -22.53
CA VAL A 272 -2.32 -19.93 -21.67
C VAL A 272 -2.63 -18.59 -21.03
N CYS A 273 -2.38 -18.49 -19.71
CA CYS A 273 -2.63 -17.27 -18.94
C CYS A 273 -1.30 -16.62 -18.52
N VAL A 274 -1.26 -15.30 -18.63
CA VAL A 274 -0.12 -14.46 -18.23
C VAL A 274 -0.63 -13.34 -17.34
N GLU A 275 0.06 -13.08 -16.23
CA GLU A 275 -0.14 -11.92 -15.36
C GLU A 275 1.09 -11.03 -15.38
N CYS A 276 0.89 -9.72 -15.27
CA CYS A 276 1.98 -8.74 -15.28
C CYS A 276 1.61 -7.46 -14.54
N LEU A 277 2.58 -6.86 -13.87
CA LEU A 277 2.50 -5.48 -13.39
C LEU A 277 3.40 -4.59 -14.27
N CYS A 278 2.80 -3.57 -14.89
CA CYS A 278 3.50 -2.53 -15.64
C CYS A 278 3.72 -1.32 -14.72
N ARG A 279 4.97 -1.12 -14.26
CA ARG A 279 5.34 -0.10 -13.28
C ARG A 279 6.17 1.01 -13.89
N ALA A 280 5.96 2.26 -13.44
CA ALA A 280 6.82 3.41 -13.75
C ALA A 280 6.65 4.54 -12.71
N GLY A 281 7.63 5.46 -12.67
CA GLY A 281 7.63 6.61 -11.76
C GLY A 281 6.68 7.75 -12.13
N LYS A 282 5.99 7.67 -13.29
CA LYS A 282 5.03 8.67 -13.76
C LYS A 282 3.80 8.01 -14.36
N THR A 283 2.62 8.57 -14.12
CA THR A 283 1.35 8.04 -14.61
C THR A 283 1.32 7.92 -16.14
N GLU A 284 1.79 8.94 -16.87
CA GLU A 284 1.85 8.91 -18.32
C GLU A 284 2.77 7.79 -18.86
N THR A 285 3.87 7.50 -18.15
CA THR A 285 4.75 6.39 -18.51
C THR A 285 4.13 5.05 -18.20
N VAL A 286 3.40 4.90 -17.08
CA VAL A 286 2.64 3.68 -16.77
C VAL A 286 1.65 3.36 -17.89
N LEU A 287 0.94 4.38 -18.40
CA LEU A 287 -0.02 4.23 -19.51
C LEU A 287 0.66 3.87 -20.84
N ASP A 288 1.81 4.48 -21.16
CA ASP A 288 2.59 4.14 -22.36
C ASP A 288 3.12 2.69 -22.31
N VAL A 289 3.67 2.29 -21.18
CA VAL A 289 4.14 0.91 -20.95
C VAL A 289 2.99 -0.09 -21.03
N SER A 290 1.82 0.22 -20.45
CA SER A 290 0.60 -0.56 -20.54
C SER A 290 0.20 -0.80 -22.01
N LYS A 291 0.21 0.26 -22.82
CA LYS A 291 -0.09 0.16 -24.27
C LYS A 291 0.93 -0.68 -25.03
N LYS A 292 2.21 -0.51 -24.75
CA LYS A 292 3.29 -1.32 -25.37
C LYS A 292 3.19 -2.78 -24.97
N PHE A 293 2.78 -3.07 -23.73
CA PHE A 293 2.47 -4.43 -23.29
C PHE A 293 1.36 -5.05 -24.14
N ASP A 294 0.23 -4.34 -24.33
CA ASP A 294 -0.89 -4.83 -25.14
C ASP A 294 -0.48 -5.10 -26.59
N GLN A 295 0.33 -4.22 -27.18
CA GLN A 295 0.88 -4.41 -28.53
C GLN A 295 1.73 -5.70 -28.64
N ALA A 296 2.56 -5.98 -27.61
CA ALA A 296 3.36 -7.21 -27.59
C ALA A 296 2.48 -8.46 -27.47
N MET A 297 1.42 -8.41 -26.63
CA MET A 297 0.48 -9.53 -26.49
C MET A 297 -0.29 -9.79 -27.79
N GLY A 298 -0.79 -8.74 -28.44
CA GLY A 298 -1.45 -8.86 -29.76
C GLY A 298 -0.51 -9.41 -30.84
N ALA A 299 0.76 -8.95 -30.89
CA ALA A 299 1.73 -9.45 -31.85
C ALA A 299 1.98 -10.97 -31.68
N GLY A 300 2.06 -11.46 -30.45
CA GLY A 300 2.17 -12.89 -30.15
C GLY A 300 0.97 -13.70 -30.63
N ALA A 301 -0.24 -13.21 -30.39
CA ALA A 301 -1.47 -13.86 -30.85
C ALA A 301 -1.58 -13.86 -32.37
N TYR A 302 -1.33 -12.73 -33.00
CA TYR A 302 -1.38 -12.55 -34.45
C TYR A 302 -0.43 -13.51 -35.18
N ALA A 303 0.79 -13.69 -34.68
CA ALA A 303 1.82 -14.53 -35.30
C ALA A 303 1.39 -16.00 -35.47
N PHE A 304 0.44 -16.47 -34.66
CA PHE A 304 -0.05 -17.87 -34.71
C PHE A 304 -1.52 -17.99 -35.12
N GLY A 305 -2.19 -16.87 -35.44
CA GLY A 305 -3.59 -16.87 -35.85
C GLY A 305 -4.57 -17.18 -34.71
N GLY A 306 -4.15 -16.94 -33.46
CA GLY A 306 -5.00 -17.05 -32.28
C GLY A 306 -5.50 -15.68 -31.79
N LYS A 307 -5.89 -15.59 -30.53
CA LYS A 307 -6.37 -14.35 -29.90
C LYS A 307 -5.74 -14.17 -28.53
N ALA A 308 -5.59 -12.91 -28.10
CA ALA A 308 -5.25 -12.54 -26.74
C ALA A 308 -6.40 -11.72 -26.14
N LEU A 309 -7.08 -12.25 -25.14
CA LEU A 309 -7.98 -11.48 -24.28
C LEU A 309 -7.12 -10.77 -23.24
N VAL A 310 -7.07 -9.46 -23.28
CA VAL A 310 -6.29 -8.62 -22.36
C VAL A 310 -7.24 -7.85 -21.47
N ARG A 311 -7.12 -8.07 -20.15
CA ARG A 311 -7.77 -7.29 -19.11
C ARG A 311 -6.75 -6.36 -18.48
N THR A 312 -7.10 -5.11 -18.40
CA THR A 312 -6.33 -4.06 -17.73
C THR A 312 -7.09 -3.62 -16.50
N GLN A 313 -6.43 -3.62 -15.36
CA GLN A 313 -6.98 -3.11 -14.11
C GLN A 313 -6.00 -2.10 -13.50
N PRO A 314 -6.48 -0.94 -13.03
CA PRO A 314 -5.63 0.01 -12.34
C PRO A 314 -5.09 -0.62 -11.05
N GLY A 315 -3.81 -0.38 -10.77
CA GLY A 315 -3.18 -0.64 -9.50
C GLY A 315 -3.03 0.68 -8.74
N TYR A 316 -1.77 1.08 -8.47
CA TYR A 316 -1.46 2.31 -7.75
C TYR A 316 -1.01 3.43 -8.67
N LEU A 317 -1.37 4.66 -8.33
CA LEU A 317 -0.73 5.84 -8.87
C LEU A 317 0.68 6.01 -8.27
N PRO A 318 1.62 6.66 -8.98
CA PRO A 318 2.94 6.94 -8.42
C PRO A 318 2.85 7.83 -7.18
N TYR A 319 3.54 7.45 -6.09
CA TYR A 319 3.66 8.31 -4.92
C TYR A 319 4.65 9.44 -5.17
N ARG A 320 4.25 10.66 -4.84
CA ARG A 320 5.07 11.87 -4.93
C ARG A 320 5.18 12.53 -3.56
N PRO A 321 6.42 12.70 -3.03
CA PRO A 321 6.61 13.34 -1.73
C PRO A 321 6.21 14.81 -1.76
N LEU A 322 5.85 15.34 -0.59
CA LEU A 322 5.48 16.74 -0.38
C LEU A 322 6.56 17.39 0.50
N PRO A 323 7.36 18.34 -0.02
CA PRO A 323 8.50 18.91 0.71
C PRO A 323 8.15 19.50 2.08
N GLU A 324 6.94 20.05 2.26
CA GLU A 324 6.45 20.57 3.51
C GLU A 324 6.24 19.48 4.57
N LEU A 325 5.74 18.31 4.17
CA LEU A 325 5.58 17.15 5.05
C LEU A 325 6.93 16.50 5.34
N ASP A 326 7.79 16.35 4.33
CA ASP A 326 9.14 15.82 4.50
C ASP A 326 9.94 16.65 5.51
N GLN A 327 9.89 17.99 5.39
CA GLN A 327 10.57 18.88 6.32
C GLN A 327 10.00 18.75 7.75
N ALA A 328 8.68 18.63 7.88
CA ALA A 328 8.04 18.44 9.18
C ALA A 328 8.44 17.08 9.80
N ALA A 329 8.52 16.02 8.99
CA ALA A 329 8.96 14.71 9.43
C ALA A 329 10.44 14.71 9.88
N VAL A 330 11.32 15.38 9.13
CA VAL A 330 12.74 15.58 9.53
C VAL A 330 12.82 16.31 10.89
N GLN A 331 12.09 17.41 11.05
CA GLN A 331 12.09 18.16 12.30
C GLN A 331 11.56 17.33 13.48
N THR A 332 10.49 16.54 13.24
CA THR A 332 9.92 15.64 14.25
C THR A 332 10.90 14.55 14.64
N ALA A 333 11.57 13.94 13.67
CA ALA A 333 12.59 12.93 13.91
C ALA A 333 13.80 13.51 14.69
N ASP A 334 14.27 14.71 14.33
CA ASP A 334 15.36 15.40 15.04
C ASP A 334 14.99 15.70 16.51
N ASP A 335 13.73 16.05 16.79
CA ASP A 335 13.26 16.34 18.15
C ASP A 335 13.17 15.09 19.05
N ILE A 336 12.85 13.94 18.47
CA ILE A 336 12.70 12.68 19.23
C ILE A 336 13.99 11.84 19.30
N LEU A 337 14.81 11.85 18.26
CA LEU A 337 16.02 11.02 18.14
C LEU A 337 17.33 11.79 18.26
N GLY A 338 17.26 13.13 18.11
CA GLY A 338 18.45 13.98 17.93
C GLY A 338 18.90 14.08 16.46
N LYS A 339 19.63 15.15 16.15
CA LYS A 339 20.08 15.44 14.78
C LYS A 339 20.97 14.36 14.20
N GLY A 340 20.85 14.13 12.87
CA GLY A 340 21.66 13.16 12.13
C GLY A 340 21.12 11.74 12.18
N ARG A 341 19.87 11.56 12.59
CA ARG A 341 19.18 10.27 12.65
C ARG A 341 18.13 10.11 11.54
N VAL A 342 18.19 10.97 10.52
CA VAL A 342 17.27 10.96 9.39
C VAL A 342 18.02 10.64 8.10
N ASN A 343 17.50 9.68 7.35
CA ASN A 343 17.96 9.32 6.01
C ASN A 343 16.97 9.83 4.96
N ASN A 344 17.47 10.09 3.75
CA ASN A 344 16.63 10.38 2.59
C ASN A 344 16.55 9.12 1.71
N GLY A 345 15.34 8.59 1.51
CA GLY A 345 15.11 7.35 0.78
C GLY A 345 15.28 7.46 -0.74
N GLY A 346 15.22 8.67 -1.32
CA GLY A 346 15.29 8.84 -2.78
C GLY A 346 14.07 8.20 -3.50
N HIS A 347 14.26 7.87 -4.80
CA HIS A 347 13.23 7.16 -5.58
C HIS A 347 13.32 5.65 -5.36
N ASN A 348 12.17 5.00 -5.13
CA ASN A 348 12.05 3.55 -5.00
C ASN A 348 11.19 2.99 -6.15
N CYS A 349 11.64 1.89 -6.79
CA CYS A 349 10.89 1.22 -7.85
C CYS A 349 9.73 0.34 -7.32
N GLY A 350 9.62 0.15 -6.00
CA GLY A 350 8.44 -0.41 -5.34
C GLY A 350 7.23 0.51 -5.52
N SER A 351 6.09 0.07 -5.05
CA SER A 351 4.83 0.82 -5.14
C SER A 351 4.11 0.78 -3.80
N THR A 352 3.31 1.79 -3.52
CA THR A 352 2.40 1.83 -2.38
C THR A 352 1.10 2.51 -2.81
N ASP A 353 -0.02 2.03 -2.32
CA ASP A 353 -1.34 2.62 -2.57
C ASP A 353 -1.54 3.97 -1.83
N LEU A 354 -0.53 4.42 -1.06
CA LEU A 354 -0.45 5.80 -0.59
C LEU A 354 -0.36 6.79 -1.77
N GLY A 355 0.16 6.35 -2.94
CA GLY A 355 0.16 7.15 -4.16
C GLY A 355 -1.23 7.59 -4.58
N ASP A 356 -2.21 6.68 -4.52
CA ASP A 356 -3.61 6.97 -4.83
C ASP A 356 -4.20 8.00 -3.87
N LEU A 357 -4.00 7.77 -2.58
CA LEU A 357 -4.48 8.67 -1.55
C LEU A 357 -3.87 10.06 -1.69
N ASN A 358 -2.57 10.14 -2.00
CA ASN A 358 -1.83 11.41 -2.14
C ASN A 358 -2.27 12.23 -3.35
N GLU A 359 -2.97 11.64 -4.31
CA GLU A 359 -3.58 12.37 -5.42
C GLU A 359 -4.95 12.97 -5.09
N VAL A 360 -5.40 12.82 -3.83
CA VAL A 360 -6.63 13.43 -3.29
C VAL A 360 -6.32 14.21 -2.01
N ILE A 361 -5.59 13.60 -1.07
CA ILE A 361 -5.30 14.13 0.28
C ILE A 361 -3.79 14.06 0.51
N PRO A 362 -3.12 15.13 0.99
CA PRO A 362 -1.69 15.07 1.25
C PRO A 362 -1.35 14.04 2.32
N GLY A 363 -0.41 13.15 2.01
CA GLY A 363 0.01 12.08 2.91
C GLY A 363 1.51 11.87 2.91
N ILE A 364 2.03 11.36 4.03
CA ILE A 364 3.43 10.96 4.19
C ILE A 364 3.53 9.60 4.87
N GLN A 365 4.49 8.80 4.41
CA GLN A 365 4.94 7.60 5.08
C GLN A 365 6.44 7.70 5.32
N VAL A 366 6.90 7.29 6.50
CA VAL A 366 8.33 7.21 6.84
C VAL A 366 8.70 5.78 7.17
N PHE A 367 9.96 5.38 6.95
CA PHE A 367 10.48 4.12 7.46
C PHE A 367 11.17 4.32 8.81
N VAL A 368 10.86 3.45 9.78
CA VAL A 368 11.54 3.38 11.08
C VAL A 368 12.42 2.14 11.09
N ASN A 369 13.75 2.31 11.11
CA ASN A 369 14.72 1.28 10.75
C ASN A 369 15.14 0.42 11.96
N TYR A 370 14.41 -0.68 12.20
CA TYR A 370 14.67 -1.69 13.22
C TYR A 370 14.30 -3.11 12.75
N MET A 371 14.29 -3.35 11.42
CA MET A 371 14.01 -4.66 10.87
C MET A 371 15.25 -5.32 10.29
N TYR A 372 15.28 -6.65 10.30
CA TYR A 372 16.31 -7.49 9.70
C TYR A 372 15.69 -8.35 8.58
N GLY A 373 16.52 -8.80 7.64
CA GLY A 373 16.13 -9.59 6.47
C GLY A 373 15.69 -8.71 5.31
N ASP A 374 15.08 -9.31 4.30
CA ASP A 374 14.54 -8.62 3.15
C ASP A 374 13.01 -8.50 3.25
N HIS A 375 12.45 -7.36 2.83
CA HIS A 375 11.01 -7.24 2.65
C HIS A 375 10.52 -8.37 1.74
N HIS A 376 9.41 -9.03 2.11
CA HIS A 376 8.83 -10.19 1.45
C HIS A 376 9.72 -11.45 1.54
N GLY A 377 10.78 -11.42 2.33
CA GLY A 377 11.71 -12.52 2.54
C GLY A 377 11.33 -13.45 3.69
N ALA A 378 11.82 -14.68 3.64
CA ALA A 378 11.63 -15.68 4.69
C ALA A 378 12.36 -15.35 6.01
N ASP A 379 13.33 -14.45 5.97
CA ASP A 379 14.15 -14.04 7.11
C ASP A 379 13.75 -12.67 7.68
N TYR A 380 12.67 -12.06 7.17
CA TYR A 380 12.18 -10.78 7.66
C TYR A 380 11.71 -10.88 9.11
N ARG A 381 12.30 -10.09 10.00
CA ARG A 381 11.97 -10.08 11.44
C ARG A 381 12.35 -8.78 12.12
N ILE A 382 11.82 -8.57 13.32
CA ILE A 382 12.18 -7.45 14.18
C ILE A 382 13.64 -7.60 14.65
N ALA A 383 14.47 -6.58 14.41
CA ALA A 383 15.84 -6.51 14.89
C ALA A 383 15.93 -5.91 16.30
N ASP A 384 15.14 -4.88 16.60
CA ASP A 384 15.02 -4.27 17.93
C ASP A 384 13.56 -3.80 18.17
N ARG A 385 13.02 -4.18 19.33
CA ARG A 385 11.65 -3.83 19.75
C ARG A 385 11.45 -2.32 20.00
N LYS A 386 12.53 -1.53 20.04
CA LYS A 386 12.44 -0.07 20.05
C LYS A 386 11.67 0.52 18.88
N ILE A 387 11.42 -0.26 17.84
CA ILE A 387 10.56 0.15 16.73
C ILE A 387 9.18 0.59 17.23
N TYR A 388 8.61 -0.09 18.21
CA TYR A 388 7.30 0.23 18.78
C TYR A 388 7.29 1.60 19.47
N GLU A 389 8.31 1.87 20.29
CA GLU A 389 8.46 3.16 20.97
C GLU A 389 8.72 4.29 19.98
N THR A 390 9.72 4.11 19.10
CA THR A 390 10.14 5.14 18.15
C THR A 390 9.04 5.52 17.18
N ALA A 391 8.36 4.53 16.60
CA ALA A 391 7.31 4.75 15.61
C ALA A 391 6.06 5.39 16.24
N SER A 392 5.60 4.88 17.39
CA SER A 392 4.43 5.47 18.07
C SER A 392 4.72 6.91 18.51
N LEU A 393 5.92 7.19 19.04
CA LEU A 393 6.30 8.55 19.42
C LEU A 393 6.39 9.47 18.21
N PHE A 394 6.95 8.99 17.09
CA PHE A 394 7.04 9.78 15.87
C PHE A 394 5.66 10.18 15.36
N LEU A 395 4.74 9.22 15.23
CA LEU A 395 3.38 9.47 14.75
C LEU A 395 2.63 10.44 15.66
N ALA A 396 2.71 10.25 16.98
CA ALA A 396 2.08 11.14 17.95
C ALA A 396 2.67 12.56 17.92
N ALA A 397 3.99 12.69 17.86
CA ALA A 397 4.67 13.98 17.79
C ALA A 397 4.39 14.72 16.48
N MET A 398 4.34 13.98 15.35
CA MET A 398 4.00 14.52 14.02
C MET A 398 2.56 15.04 13.99
N ALA A 399 1.61 14.30 14.58
CA ALA A 399 0.22 14.75 14.70
C ALA A 399 0.14 16.05 15.52
N CYS A 400 0.81 16.12 16.67
CA CYS A 400 0.87 17.36 17.47
C CYS A 400 1.45 18.53 16.69
N ARG A 401 2.52 18.33 15.92
CA ARG A 401 3.15 19.36 15.07
C ARG A 401 2.19 19.89 14.00
N LEU A 402 1.37 19.02 13.40
CA LEU A 402 0.37 19.40 12.40
C LEU A 402 -0.83 20.14 13.01
N LEU A 403 -1.16 19.84 14.26
CA LEU A 403 -2.26 20.52 15.00
C LEU A 403 -1.83 21.84 15.65
N ASP A 404 -0.53 22.05 15.83
CA ASP A 404 0.01 23.22 16.55
C ASP A 404 -0.31 24.55 15.83
N ASP A 405 -0.36 25.63 16.61
CA ASP A 405 -0.68 26.98 16.13
C ASP A 405 -1.97 27.03 15.26
N GLY A 406 -3.02 26.38 15.76
CA GLY A 406 -4.31 26.31 15.04
C GLY A 406 -4.21 25.61 13.67
N GLY A 407 -3.25 24.71 13.52
CA GLY A 407 -2.99 23.95 12.30
C GLY A 407 -2.28 24.77 11.22
N ALA A 408 -1.44 25.72 11.58
CA ALA A 408 -0.74 26.57 10.60
C ALA A 408 0.08 25.75 9.61
N LEU A 409 0.81 24.71 10.08
CA LEU A 409 1.56 23.80 9.22
C LEU A 409 0.63 22.98 8.31
N ALA A 410 -0.45 22.44 8.84
CA ALA A 410 -1.42 21.68 8.05
C ALA A 410 -2.04 22.52 6.93
N LYS A 411 -2.37 23.78 7.22
CA LYS A 411 -2.85 24.74 6.20
C LYS A 411 -1.79 24.99 5.12
N LYS A 412 -0.52 25.13 5.51
CA LYS A 412 0.59 25.30 4.56
C LYS A 412 0.76 24.08 3.67
N VAL A 413 0.70 22.88 4.24
CA VAL A 413 0.77 21.60 3.51
C VAL A 413 -0.37 21.51 2.48
N LYS A 414 -1.61 21.76 2.90
CA LYS A 414 -2.77 21.76 2.00
C LYS A 414 -2.65 22.78 0.87
N ALA A 415 -2.14 23.97 1.15
CA ALA A 415 -1.94 25.00 0.13
C ALA A 415 -0.83 24.64 -0.88
N ALA A 416 0.18 23.89 -0.45
CA ALA A 416 1.29 23.42 -1.31
C ALA A 416 0.90 22.16 -2.11
N HIS A 417 -0.02 21.35 -1.60
CA HIS A 417 -0.50 20.14 -2.25
C HIS A 417 -1.19 20.45 -3.58
N LYS A 418 -0.80 19.72 -4.62
CA LYS A 418 -1.36 19.84 -5.97
C LYS A 418 -1.83 18.47 -6.42
N PRO A 419 -2.98 18.01 -5.93
CA PRO A 419 -3.54 16.72 -6.31
C PRO A 419 -3.94 16.72 -7.79
N LEU A 420 -3.97 15.54 -8.41
CA LEU A 420 -4.52 15.37 -9.75
C LEU A 420 -6.04 15.46 -9.76
N PHE A 421 -6.69 15.14 -8.64
CA PHE A 421 -8.14 15.07 -8.53
C PHE A 421 -8.65 16.05 -7.48
N ALA A 422 -9.78 16.71 -7.80
CA ALA A 422 -10.41 17.66 -6.88
C ALA A 422 -11.19 16.95 -5.75
N SER A 423 -11.55 15.68 -5.96
CA SER A 423 -12.32 14.88 -5.00
C SER A 423 -12.02 13.38 -5.14
N ALA A 424 -12.48 12.61 -4.17
CA ALA A 424 -12.45 11.14 -4.22
C ALA A 424 -13.29 10.60 -5.38
N GLU A 425 -14.43 11.25 -5.71
CA GLU A 425 -15.27 10.88 -6.84
C GLU A 425 -14.55 11.06 -8.18
N ASP A 426 -13.80 12.15 -8.36
CA ASP A 426 -13.03 12.40 -9.58
C ASP A 426 -11.90 11.34 -9.73
N TYR A 427 -11.22 11.02 -8.63
CA TYR A 427 -10.24 9.94 -8.57
C TYR A 427 -10.89 8.60 -8.97
N CYS A 428 -11.99 8.23 -8.34
CA CYS A 428 -12.73 7.00 -8.61
C CYS A 428 -13.17 6.91 -10.08
N ALA A 429 -13.69 7.99 -10.64
CA ALA A 429 -14.08 8.05 -12.05
C ALA A 429 -12.88 7.86 -12.99
N TYR A 430 -11.74 8.48 -12.69
CA TYR A 430 -10.51 8.32 -13.46
C TYR A 430 -9.99 6.88 -13.41
N VAL A 431 -9.84 6.32 -12.23
CA VAL A 431 -9.34 4.95 -12.04
C VAL A 431 -10.24 3.95 -12.76
N LYS A 432 -11.57 4.11 -12.65
CA LYS A 432 -12.54 3.29 -13.39
C LYS A 432 -12.39 3.39 -14.90
N SER A 433 -12.03 4.55 -15.42
CA SER A 433 -11.79 4.75 -16.86
C SER A 433 -10.59 3.99 -17.41
N LEU A 434 -9.67 3.57 -16.54
CA LEU A 434 -8.48 2.78 -16.91
C LEU A 434 -8.77 1.29 -17.04
N GLU A 435 -9.91 0.82 -16.50
CA GLU A 435 -10.32 -0.57 -16.66
C GLU A 435 -10.71 -0.85 -18.10
N THR A 436 -10.08 -1.84 -18.70
CA THR A 436 -10.40 -2.26 -20.06
C THR A 436 -10.37 -3.77 -20.21
N GLU A 437 -11.22 -4.29 -21.07
CA GLU A 437 -11.14 -5.66 -21.57
C GLU A 437 -11.19 -5.61 -23.09
N GLN A 438 -10.20 -6.16 -23.75
CA GLN A 438 -10.09 -6.14 -25.20
C GLN A 438 -9.59 -7.49 -25.74
N ILE A 439 -10.09 -7.87 -26.91
CA ILE A 439 -9.61 -9.02 -27.65
C ILE A 439 -8.70 -8.52 -28.77
N LEU A 440 -7.44 -8.93 -28.70
CA LEU A 440 -6.42 -8.62 -29.69
C LEU A 440 -6.24 -9.80 -30.64
N PRO A 441 -6.01 -9.51 -31.94
CA PRO A 441 -5.77 -10.58 -32.95
C PRO A 441 -4.43 -11.25 -32.69
#